data_a4c774f1766368ac8d4220b53c23038b
#
_entry.id   a4c774f1766368ac8d4220b53c23038b
#
_cell.length_a   1.000
_cell.length_b   1.000
_cell.length_c   1.000
_cell.angle_alpha   90.00
_cell.angle_beta   90.00
_cell.angle_gamma   90.00
#
_symmetry.space_group_name_H-M   'P 1'
#
loop_
_entity.id
_entity.type
_entity.pdbx_description
1 polymer ?
#
loop_
_entity_poly.entity_id
_entity_poly.type
_entity_poly.pdbx_seq_one_letter_code
_entity_poly.pdbx_strand_id
1 'polypeptide(L)'
;KNYAIMWCNILKIKVSQTLDKNIHIQTKQVLKQNGEKQTYEFSSQGSWQQKHADYIRYQEQIESAVVNVTIKIEDNGVKLIRKGDINMNLHFVEGKDTTTLYTIPAGRIPLIVRTKSILHFVNENGGKLKIQYELHQNDEKMGSYQYEIKYKEIGE
;
A
#
# COMPACT_ATOMS: atom_id res chain seq x y z
N LYS A 1 -5.90 -43.85 -10.06
CA LYS A 1 -6.92 -42.96 -10.63
C LYS A 1 -7.35 -41.85 -9.67
N ASN A 2 -7.44 -42.13 -8.36
CA ASN A 2 -7.86 -41.13 -7.37
C ASN A 2 -6.72 -40.29 -6.81
N TYR A 3 -5.46 -40.69 -7.05
CA TYR A 3 -4.30 -40.01 -6.51
C TYR A 3 -4.07 -38.63 -7.12
N ALA A 4 -4.31 -38.45 -8.41
CA ALA A 4 -4.15 -37.15 -9.07
C ALA A 4 -5.17 -36.13 -8.58
N ILE A 5 -6.40 -36.57 -8.32
CA ILE A 5 -7.47 -35.71 -7.79
C ILE A 5 -7.17 -35.31 -6.34
N MET A 6 -6.68 -36.26 -5.52
CA MET A 6 -6.25 -35.98 -4.15
C MET A 6 -5.11 -34.96 -4.09
N TRP A 7 -4.11 -35.10 -4.97
CA TRP A 7 -2.99 -34.19 -5.07
C TRP A 7 -3.44 -32.76 -5.43
N CYS A 8 -4.35 -32.63 -6.40
CA CYS A 8 -4.90 -31.33 -6.76
C CYS A 8 -5.66 -30.68 -5.59
N ASN A 9 -6.42 -31.46 -4.84
CA ASN A 9 -7.15 -30.95 -3.69
C ASN A 9 -6.22 -30.56 -2.54
N ILE A 10 -5.18 -31.34 -2.29
CA ILE A 10 -4.18 -31.03 -1.27
C ILE A 10 -3.42 -29.75 -1.63
N LEU A 11 -3.05 -29.59 -2.89
CA LEU A 11 -2.38 -28.39 -3.36
C LEU A 11 -3.27 -27.16 -3.24
N LYS A 12 -4.56 -27.27 -3.55
CA LYS A 12 -5.52 -26.19 -3.36
C LYS A 12 -5.67 -25.80 -1.89
N ILE A 13 -5.75 -26.79 -1.00
CA ILE A 13 -5.84 -26.56 0.44
C ILE A 13 -4.58 -25.89 0.96
N LYS A 14 -3.39 -26.31 0.53
CA LYS A 14 -2.13 -25.68 0.92
C LYS A 14 -2.05 -24.22 0.45
N VAL A 15 -2.45 -23.95 -0.78
CA VAL A 15 -2.46 -22.58 -1.33
C VAL A 15 -3.42 -21.69 -0.55
N SER A 16 -4.60 -22.21 -0.16
CA SER A 16 -5.56 -21.42 0.62
C SER A 16 -5.14 -21.21 2.07
N GLN A 17 -4.36 -22.11 2.68
CA GLN A 17 -3.93 -22.00 4.08
C GLN A 17 -2.72 -21.10 4.29
N THR A 18 -1.90 -20.83 3.26
CA THR A 18 -0.68 -20.02 3.37
C THR A 18 -0.89 -18.54 3.08
N LEU A 19 -2.16 -18.10 2.89
CA LEU A 19 -2.45 -16.81 2.28
C LEU A 19 -2.60 -15.66 3.28
N ASP A 20 -2.93 -15.92 4.55
CA ASP A 20 -3.19 -14.87 5.54
C ASP A 20 -2.18 -14.95 6.68
N LYS A 21 -1.46 -13.84 6.88
CA LYS A 21 -0.55 -13.68 8.00
C LYS A 21 -0.90 -12.43 8.77
N ASN A 22 -0.82 -12.51 10.08
CA ASN A 22 -0.89 -11.34 10.94
C ASN A 22 0.50 -10.71 10.98
N ILE A 23 0.53 -9.41 10.76
CA ILE A 23 1.80 -8.67 10.68
C ILE A 23 1.80 -7.48 11.60
N HIS A 24 2.99 -7.14 12.07
CA HIS A 24 3.28 -5.86 12.68
C HIS A 24 3.74 -4.90 11.58
N ILE A 25 3.21 -3.69 11.60
CA ILE A 25 3.43 -2.70 10.54
C ILE A 25 4.03 -1.44 11.14
N GLN A 26 5.07 -0.92 10.49
CA GLN A 26 5.63 0.39 10.75
C GLN A 26 5.60 1.19 9.46
N THR A 27 4.95 2.34 9.48
CA THR A 27 4.89 3.24 8.33
C THR A 27 5.64 4.52 8.62
N LYS A 28 6.27 5.06 7.59
CA LYS A 28 6.92 6.35 7.63
C LYS A 28 6.55 7.11 6.37
N GLN A 29 5.97 8.28 6.55
CA GLN A 29 5.61 9.15 5.45
C GLN A 29 6.39 10.45 5.57
N VAL A 30 7.02 10.87 4.49
CA VAL A 30 7.77 12.12 4.41
C VAL A 30 7.13 12.99 3.33
N LEU A 31 6.77 14.20 3.72
CA LEU A 31 6.22 15.19 2.82
C LEU A 31 7.17 16.39 2.74
N LYS A 32 7.54 16.76 1.52
CA LYS A 32 8.29 17.98 1.26
C LYS A 32 7.44 18.92 0.42
N GLN A 33 7.12 20.06 0.97
CA GLN A 33 6.26 21.07 0.33
C GLN A 33 6.72 22.47 0.75
N ASN A 34 6.89 23.37 -0.22
CA ASN A 34 7.27 24.77 0.02
C ASN A 34 8.52 24.94 0.90
N GLY A 35 9.53 24.08 0.68
CA GLY A 35 10.77 24.11 1.45
C GLY A 35 10.69 23.51 2.84
N GLU A 36 9.52 23.06 3.27
CA GLU A 36 9.31 22.42 4.56
C GLU A 36 9.24 20.90 4.41
N LYS A 37 9.70 20.22 5.45
CA LYS A 37 9.68 18.75 5.52
C LYS A 37 8.89 18.32 6.74
N GLN A 38 7.89 17.47 6.52
CA GLN A 38 7.10 16.85 7.60
C GLN A 38 7.27 15.35 7.53
N THR A 39 7.37 14.72 8.69
CA THR A 39 7.54 13.26 8.80
C THR A 39 6.49 12.72 9.76
N TYR A 40 5.80 11.67 9.33
CA TYR A 40 4.78 10.96 10.12
C TYR A 40 5.17 9.50 10.25
N GLU A 41 5.15 8.99 11.47
CA GLU A 41 5.48 7.59 11.75
C GLU A 41 4.35 6.96 12.56
N PHE A 42 3.96 5.75 12.17
CA PHE A 42 2.92 4.97 12.84
C PHE A 42 3.34 3.53 13.00
N SER A 43 2.86 2.92 14.09
CA SER A 43 2.94 1.48 14.30
C SER A 43 1.51 0.94 14.37
N SER A 44 1.28 -0.20 13.75
CA SER A 44 -0.04 -0.82 13.67
C SER A 44 0.11 -2.32 13.51
N GLN A 45 -1.01 -3.01 13.60
CA GLN A 45 -1.10 -4.43 13.25
C GLN A 45 -2.05 -4.55 12.06
N GLY A 46 -1.82 -5.55 11.24
CA GLY A 46 -2.65 -5.77 10.06
C GLY A 46 -2.52 -7.18 9.54
N SER A 47 -2.95 -7.37 8.31
CA SER A 47 -2.90 -8.65 7.62
C SER A 47 -2.10 -8.55 6.33
N TRP A 48 -1.46 -9.65 5.97
CA TRP A 48 -0.71 -9.81 4.74
C TRP A 48 -1.19 -11.07 4.04
N GLN A 49 -1.76 -10.89 2.86
CA GLN A 49 -2.19 -11.96 1.99
C GLN A 49 -1.28 -12.05 0.78
N GLN A 50 -0.78 -13.25 0.52
CA GLN A 50 0.01 -13.53 -0.68
C GLN A 50 -0.83 -14.39 -1.63
N LYS A 51 -1.21 -13.82 -2.76
CA LYS A 51 -1.91 -14.49 -3.85
C LYS A 51 -1.13 -14.23 -5.15
N HIS A 52 -1.83 -13.90 -6.23
CA HIS A 52 -1.22 -13.38 -7.45
C HIS A 52 -0.58 -12.00 -7.26
N ALA A 53 -0.93 -11.31 -6.18
CA ALA A 53 -0.34 -10.06 -5.72
C ALA A 53 -0.25 -10.11 -4.20
N ASP A 54 0.54 -9.22 -3.60
CA ASP A 54 0.58 -9.06 -2.16
C ASP A 54 -0.43 -8.01 -1.73
N TYR A 55 -1.25 -8.36 -0.73
CA TYR A 55 -2.24 -7.45 -0.15
C TYR A 55 -1.90 -7.22 1.30
N ILE A 56 -1.68 -5.96 1.67
CA ILE A 56 -1.44 -5.55 3.05
C ILE A 56 -2.60 -4.67 3.47
N ARG A 57 -3.25 -5.01 4.60
CA ARG A 57 -4.39 -4.27 5.12
C ARG A 57 -4.16 -3.90 6.56
N TYR A 58 -4.41 -2.62 6.87
CA TYR A 58 -4.30 -2.10 8.23
C TYR A 58 -5.18 -0.86 8.37
N GLN A 59 -5.27 -0.34 9.59
CA GLN A 59 -5.99 0.90 9.87
C GLN A 59 -5.01 1.98 10.29
N GLU A 60 -5.21 3.18 9.76
CA GLU A 60 -4.56 4.41 10.22
C GLU A 60 -5.56 5.18 11.07
N GLN A 61 -5.09 5.71 12.18
CA GLN A 61 -5.86 6.62 13.01
C GLN A 61 -5.16 7.97 13.00
N ILE A 62 -5.80 8.96 12.40
CA ILE A 62 -5.27 10.33 12.27
C ILE A 62 -6.23 11.21 13.07
N GLU A 63 -5.81 11.63 14.27
CA GLU A 63 -6.66 12.35 15.22
C GLU A 63 -7.91 11.51 15.52
N SER A 64 -9.10 11.99 15.16
CA SER A 64 -10.37 11.26 15.32
C SER A 64 -10.78 10.47 14.08
N ALA A 65 -10.03 10.61 12.98
CA ALA A 65 -10.36 9.94 11.72
C ALA A 65 -9.80 8.52 11.70
N VAL A 66 -10.62 7.56 11.26
CA VAL A 66 -10.22 6.16 11.07
C VAL A 66 -10.23 5.88 9.58
N VAL A 67 -9.11 5.39 9.07
CA VAL A 67 -8.93 5.11 7.65
C VAL A 67 -8.47 3.67 7.48
N ASN A 68 -9.19 2.92 6.65
CA ASN A 68 -8.80 1.55 6.28
C ASN A 68 -7.88 1.63 5.07
N VAL A 69 -6.69 1.05 5.20
CA VAL A 69 -5.67 1.08 4.15
C VAL A 69 -5.51 -0.31 3.57
N THR A 70 -5.54 -0.40 2.25
CA THR A 70 -5.17 -1.60 1.50
C THR A 70 -4.05 -1.25 0.54
N ILE A 71 -2.96 -1.97 0.63
CA ILE A 71 -1.84 -1.86 -0.31
C ILE A 71 -1.81 -3.13 -1.14
N LYS A 72 -1.94 -2.98 -2.45
CA LYS A 72 -1.84 -4.07 -3.41
C LYS A 72 -0.53 -3.94 -4.16
N ILE A 73 0.37 -4.89 -3.96
CA ILE A 73 1.69 -4.89 -4.60
C ILE A 73 1.66 -5.89 -5.76
N GLU A 74 1.78 -5.37 -6.96
CA GLU A 74 1.78 -6.14 -8.22
C GLU A 74 3.15 -6.01 -8.90
N ASP A 75 3.42 -6.85 -9.89
CA ASP A 75 4.68 -6.80 -10.64
C ASP A 75 4.89 -5.46 -11.36
N ASN A 76 3.81 -4.85 -11.82
CA ASN A 76 3.84 -3.63 -12.62
C ASN A 76 3.49 -2.37 -11.85
N GLY A 77 3.25 -2.44 -10.55
CA GLY A 77 2.92 -1.26 -9.77
C GLY A 77 2.32 -1.57 -8.41
N VAL A 78 2.00 -0.49 -7.70
CA VAL A 78 1.43 -0.57 -6.36
C VAL A 78 0.18 0.30 -6.32
N LYS A 79 -0.89 -0.24 -5.71
CA LYS A 79 -2.11 0.52 -5.44
C LYS A 79 -2.23 0.72 -3.94
N LEU A 80 -2.41 1.97 -3.53
CA LEU A 80 -2.67 2.35 -2.14
C LEU A 80 -4.09 2.88 -2.07
N ILE A 81 -4.95 2.15 -1.37
CA ILE A 81 -6.37 2.47 -1.28
C ILE A 81 -6.70 2.84 0.15
N ARG A 82 -7.20 4.06 0.35
CA ARG A 82 -7.68 4.55 1.64
C ARG A 82 -9.18 4.71 1.59
N LYS A 83 -9.88 4.12 2.58
CA LYS A 83 -11.34 4.19 2.71
C LYS A 83 -11.73 4.46 4.15
N GLY A 84 -12.81 5.21 4.32
CA GLY A 84 -13.35 5.58 5.62
C GLY A 84 -13.56 7.08 5.69
N ASP A 85 -13.03 7.71 6.73
CA ASP A 85 -13.14 9.16 6.88
C ASP A 85 -12.32 9.92 5.82
N ILE A 86 -11.31 9.27 5.25
CA ILE A 86 -10.56 9.76 4.10
C ILE A 86 -10.66 8.71 2.99
N ASN A 87 -11.00 9.16 1.78
CA ASN A 87 -11.11 8.27 0.62
C ASN A 87 -10.15 8.75 -0.47
N MET A 88 -9.18 7.90 -0.80
CA MET A 88 -8.19 8.22 -1.83
C MET A 88 -7.59 6.93 -2.38
N ASN A 89 -7.46 6.86 -3.70
CA ASN A 89 -6.81 5.74 -4.38
C ASN A 89 -5.60 6.28 -5.12
N LEU A 90 -4.42 5.77 -4.78
CA LEU A 90 -3.18 6.11 -5.47
C LEU A 90 -2.68 4.88 -6.22
N HIS A 91 -2.30 5.08 -7.48
CA HIS A 91 -1.71 4.04 -8.31
C HIS A 91 -0.30 4.46 -8.69
N PHE A 92 0.69 3.71 -8.23
CA PHE A 92 2.10 3.98 -8.46
C PHE A 92 2.64 3.05 -9.52
N VAL A 93 3.14 3.62 -10.62
CA VAL A 93 3.84 2.89 -11.67
C VAL A 93 5.16 3.61 -11.90
N GLU A 94 6.26 2.94 -11.62
CA GLU A 94 7.59 3.57 -11.66
C GLU A 94 7.87 4.21 -13.02
N GLY A 95 8.29 5.48 -13.00
CA GLY A 95 8.61 6.24 -14.20
C GLY A 95 7.40 6.72 -14.99
N LYS A 96 6.18 6.59 -14.46
CA LYS A 96 4.95 6.98 -15.17
C LYS A 96 4.08 7.89 -14.33
N ASP A 97 3.18 8.60 -14.99
CA ASP A 97 2.14 9.41 -14.38
C ASP A 97 0.83 8.63 -14.38
N THR A 98 0.11 8.69 -13.26
CA THR A 98 -1.25 8.18 -13.13
C THR A 98 -2.13 9.27 -12.57
N THR A 99 -3.46 9.15 -12.79
CA THR A 99 -4.42 10.14 -12.33
C THR A 99 -5.24 9.58 -11.18
N THR A 100 -5.43 10.38 -10.13
CA THR A 100 -6.35 10.06 -9.04
C THR A 100 -7.35 11.20 -8.84
N LEU A 101 -8.51 10.87 -8.27
CA LEU A 101 -9.50 11.87 -7.89
C LEU A 101 -9.50 12.00 -6.37
N TYR A 102 -9.23 13.20 -5.90
CA TYR A 102 -9.30 13.54 -4.49
C TYR A 102 -10.65 14.17 -4.19
N THR A 103 -11.43 13.54 -3.31
CA THR A 103 -12.76 14.00 -2.96
C THR A 103 -12.70 14.92 -1.74
N ILE A 104 -13.16 16.16 -1.92
CA ILE A 104 -13.32 17.14 -0.86
C ILE A 104 -14.81 17.55 -0.80
N PRO A 105 -15.27 18.25 0.27
CA PRO A 105 -16.68 18.68 0.34
C PRO A 105 -17.13 19.52 -0.85
N ALA A 106 -16.23 20.30 -1.44
CA ALA A 106 -16.53 21.16 -2.60
C ALA A 106 -16.55 20.42 -3.93
N GLY A 107 -16.21 19.11 -3.97
CA GLY A 107 -16.20 18.34 -5.21
C GLY A 107 -15.00 17.40 -5.31
N ARG A 108 -14.62 17.07 -6.55
CA ARG A 108 -13.50 16.17 -6.83
C ARG A 108 -12.40 16.94 -7.56
N ILE A 109 -11.17 16.75 -7.09
CA ILE A 109 -10.00 17.38 -7.67
C ILE A 109 -9.15 16.29 -8.34
N PRO A 110 -8.87 16.39 -9.66
CA PRO A 110 -7.94 15.47 -10.30
C PRO A 110 -6.51 15.82 -9.93
N LEU A 111 -5.76 14.82 -9.49
CA LEU A 111 -4.34 14.93 -9.19
C LEU A 111 -3.55 13.96 -10.06
N ILE A 112 -2.36 14.37 -10.46
CA ILE A 112 -1.42 13.50 -11.16
C ILE A 112 -0.40 12.98 -10.15
N VAL A 113 -0.25 11.66 -10.13
CA VAL A 113 0.73 10.96 -9.31
C VAL A 113 1.90 10.60 -10.21
N ARG A 114 3.05 11.23 -9.97
CA ARG A 114 4.28 10.95 -10.71
C ARG A 114 5.19 10.11 -9.85
N THR A 115 5.30 8.84 -10.16
CA THR A 115 6.10 7.90 -9.37
C THR A 115 7.54 7.89 -9.84
N LYS A 116 8.46 8.21 -8.93
CA LYS A 116 9.90 8.25 -9.21
C LYS A 116 10.54 6.90 -9.04
N SER A 117 10.25 6.21 -7.92
CA SER A 117 10.85 4.91 -7.64
C SER A 117 9.94 4.07 -6.75
N ILE A 118 10.01 2.77 -6.96
CA ILE A 118 9.36 1.77 -6.11
C ILE A 118 10.43 0.74 -5.77
N LEU A 119 10.67 0.55 -4.47
CA LEU A 119 11.56 -0.48 -3.95
C LEU A 119 10.76 -1.41 -3.08
N HIS A 120 10.78 -2.69 -3.40
CA HIS A 120 10.07 -3.72 -2.62
C HIS A 120 11.00 -4.88 -2.36
N PHE A 121 11.24 -5.14 -1.08
CA PHE A 121 12.00 -6.29 -0.60
C PHE A 121 11.06 -7.16 0.22
N VAL A 122 10.97 -8.44 -0.11
CA VAL A 122 10.08 -9.36 0.55
C VAL A 122 10.83 -10.67 0.83
N ASN A 123 10.59 -11.24 2.02
CA ASN A 123 11.04 -12.57 2.39
C ASN A 123 9.87 -13.35 2.99
N GLU A 124 10.14 -14.53 3.53
CA GLU A 124 9.08 -15.36 4.09
C GLU A 124 8.37 -14.74 5.30
N ASN A 125 9.06 -13.89 6.04
CA ASN A 125 8.59 -13.34 7.32
C ASN A 125 8.07 -11.92 7.21
N GLY A 126 8.29 -11.23 6.11
CA GLY A 126 7.86 -9.86 5.95
C GLY A 126 8.52 -9.16 4.79
N GLY A 127 8.52 -7.84 4.83
CA GLY A 127 9.09 -7.06 3.76
C GLY A 127 9.17 -5.58 4.06
N LYS A 128 9.64 -4.86 3.06
CA LYS A 128 9.76 -3.40 3.09
C LYS A 128 9.39 -2.86 1.71
N LEU A 129 8.49 -1.90 1.70
CA LEU A 129 8.11 -1.18 0.48
C LEU A 129 8.41 0.30 0.67
N LYS A 130 9.08 0.90 -0.31
CA LYS A 130 9.39 2.33 -0.31
C LYS A 130 9.03 2.91 -1.66
N ILE A 131 8.18 3.95 -1.64
CA ILE A 131 7.70 4.63 -2.84
C ILE A 131 8.05 6.10 -2.73
N GLN A 132 8.68 6.64 -3.78
CA GLN A 132 8.95 8.07 -3.92
C GLN A 132 8.13 8.60 -5.08
N TYR A 133 7.33 9.63 -4.83
CA TYR A 133 6.43 10.19 -5.83
C TYR A 133 6.20 11.68 -5.61
N GLU A 134 5.65 12.30 -6.63
CA GLU A 134 5.20 13.69 -6.61
C GLU A 134 3.72 13.75 -6.91
N LEU A 135 3.04 14.73 -6.33
CA LEU A 135 1.67 15.06 -6.69
C LEU A 135 1.67 16.39 -7.46
N HIS A 136 0.92 16.42 -8.56
CA HIS A 136 0.76 17.59 -9.40
C HIS A 136 -0.72 17.89 -9.60
N GLN A 137 -1.07 19.17 -9.62
CA GLN A 137 -2.41 19.66 -9.94
C GLN A 137 -2.26 20.76 -10.98
N ASN A 138 -2.95 20.63 -12.12
CA ASN A 138 -2.90 21.63 -13.20
C ASN A 138 -1.47 22.02 -13.59
N ASP A 139 -0.61 21.01 -13.81
CA ASP A 139 0.81 21.16 -14.17
C ASP A 139 1.65 21.81 -13.07
N GLU A 140 1.10 22.06 -11.89
CA GLU A 140 1.84 22.59 -10.76
C GLU A 140 2.16 21.49 -9.76
N LYS A 141 3.44 21.43 -9.36
CA LYS A 141 3.90 20.48 -8.35
C LYS A 141 3.39 20.90 -6.98
N MET A 142 2.63 20.05 -6.33
CA MET A 142 2.13 20.28 -4.98
C MET A 142 3.13 19.86 -3.90
N GLY A 143 3.90 18.82 -4.15
CA GLY A 143 4.89 18.33 -3.19
C GLY A 143 5.57 17.06 -3.65
N SER A 144 6.60 16.69 -2.90
CA SER A 144 7.31 15.43 -3.04
C SER A 144 7.03 14.57 -1.81
N TYR A 145 6.76 13.31 -2.04
CA TYR A 145 6.28 12.39 -1.01
C TYR A 145 7.13 11.13 -1.01
N GLN A 146 7.33 10.59 0.18
CA GLN A 146 7.92 9.28 0.36
C GLN A 146 7.01 8.50 1.29
N TYR A 147 6.62 7.31 0.85
CA TYR A 147 5.85 6.37 1.66
C TYR A 147 6.71 5.13 1.88
N GLU A 148 6.92 4.76 3.14
CA GLU A 148 7.68 3.58 3.50
C GLU A 148 6.86 2.73 4.46
N ILE A 149 6.76 1.45 4.18
CA ILE A 149 6.12 0.49 5.07
C ILE A 149 7.06 -0.69 5.29
N LYS A 150 7.26 -1.03 6.57
CA LYS A 150 7.94 -2.25 7.00
C LYS A 150 6.89 -3.13 7.64
N TYR A 151 6.85 -4.38 7.26
CA TYR A 151 5.90 -5.33 7.81
C TYR A 151 6.60 -6.64 8.15
N LYS A 152 6.20 -7.21 9.25
CA LYS A 152 6.81 -8.44 9.77
C LYS A 152 5.73 -9.32 10.38
N GLU A 153 5.78 -10.61 10.07
CA GLU A 153 4.89 -11.60 10.66
C GLU A 153 5.02 -11.60 12.18
N ILE A 154 3.87 -11.62 12.86
CA ILE A 154 3.84 -11.70 14.32
C ILE A 154 4.09 -13.16 14.70
N GLY A 155 5.19 -13.40 15.42
CA GLY A 155 5.51 -14.70 15.96
C GLY A 155 4.57 -15.09 17.09
N GLU A 156 4.34 -16.38 17.23
CA GLU A 156 3.57 -16.92 18.34
C GLU A 156 4.34 -16.80 19.67
#